data_b154a3051b1d33b9d5b45c5cce8200a1
#
_entry.id   b154a3051b1d33b9d5b45c5cce8200a1
#
_cell.length_a   1.000
_cell.length_b   1.000
_cell.length_c   1.000
_cell.angle_alpha   90.00
_cell.angle_beta   90.00
_cell.angle_gamma   90.00
#
_symmetry.space_group_name_H-M   'P 1'
#
loop_
_entity.id
_entity.type
_entity.pdbx_description
1 polymer ?
#
loop_
_entity_poly.entity_id
_entity_poly.type
_entity_poly.pdbx_seq_one_letter_code
_entity_poly.pdbx_strand_id
1 'polypeptide(L)'
;MDPGDFGDPILDPLLHKILSSERPRRLVYWISVISAKPKKLRRKIEASLFAKNVLIREDDRFLGVAQVNQGDNSYSVKYQLKTSLRAGILAGQAIDLHSLALLGLLRSARLLQLVFTADELRVARRRIQEAIVREALENQSAQMIEEIDAAVFACLTDE
;
A
#
# COMPACT_ATOMS: atom_id res chain seq x y z
N MET A 1 -22.00 7.20 14.49
CA MET A 1 -20.75 6.78 13.84
C MET A 1 -19.63 7.45 14.62
N ASP A 2 -18.78 6.66 15.24
CA ASP A 2 -17.63 7.17 15.98
C ASP A 2 -16.68 7.85 14.97
N PRO A 3 -16.12 9.04 15.22
CA PRO A 3 -15.31 9.79 14.23
C PRO A 3 -14.02 9.09 13.79
N GLY A 4 -13.82 7.86 14.15
CA GLY A 4 -12.68 7.03 13.79
C GLY A 4 -13.02 5.70 13.12
N ASP A 5 -14.28 5.47 12.73
CA ASP A 5 -14.69 4.21 12.10
C ASP A 5 -14.79 4.40 10.58
N PHE A 6 -13.89 3.75 9.84
CA PHE A 6 -13.86 3.78 8.36
C PHE A 6 -14.80 2.74 7.74
N GLY A 7 -15.42 1.87 8.54
CA GLY A 7 -16.17 0.71 8.06
C GLY A 7 -15.28 -0.35 7.40
N ASP A 8 -13.98 -0.34 7.69
CA ASP A 8 -13.02 -1.28 7.14
C ASP A 8 -12.59 -2.32 8.19
N PRO A 9 -12.86 -3.63 7.97
CA PRO A 9 -12.61 -4.69 8.95
C PRO A 9 -11.12 -4.91 9.24
N ILE A 10 -10.22 -4.29 8.49
CA ILE A 10 -8.78 -4.35 8.67
C ILE A 10 -8.28 -3.11 9.41
N LEU A 11 -8.72 -1.91 8.96
CA LEU A 11 -8.23 -0.64 9.46
C LEU A 11 -8.83 -0.27 10.82
N ASP A 12 -10.13 -0.49 11.03
CA ASP A 12 -10.79 -0.08 12.26
C ASP A 12 -10.22 -0.71 13.53
N PRO A 13 -9.92 -2.04 13.57
CA PRO A 13 -9.26 -2.63 14.73
C PRO A 13 -7.84 -2.08 14.98
N LEU A 14 -7.14 -1.64 13.94
CA LEU A 14 -5.81 -1.05 14.06
C LEU A 14 -5.92 0.38 14.60
N LEU A 15 -6.86 1.14 14.09
CA LEU A 15 -7.13 2.50 14.57
C LEU A 15 -7.54 2.48 16.04
N HIS A 16 -8.49 1.63 16.44
CA HIS A 16 -8.88 1.47 17.84
C HIS A 16 -7.68 1.13 18.73
N LYS A 17 -6.77 0.26 18.26
CA LYS A 17 -5.57 -0.09 19.00
C LYS A 17 -4.61 1.09 19.15
N ILE A 18 -4.50 1.94 18.13
CA ILE A 18 -3.67 3.15 18.17
C ILE A 18 -4.29 4.16 19.14
N LEU A 19 -5.59 4.42 19.02
CA LEU A 19 -6.31 5.40 19.84
C LEU A 19 -6.42 5.00 21.32
N SER A 20 -6.50 3.69 21.62
CA SER A 20 -6.53 3.17 22.99
C SER A 20 -5.15 3.08 23.65
N SER A 21 -4.09 3.50 22.97
CA SER A 21 -2.74 3.49 23.54
C SER A 21 -2.57 4.61 24.56
N GLU A 22 -2.26 4.25 25.81
CA GLU A 22 -2.03 5.20 26.90
C GLU A 22 -0.84 6.14 26.65
N ARG A 23 0.07 5.77 25.76
CA ARG A 23 1.28 6.54 25.45
C ARG A 23 1.43 6.72 23.95
N PRO A 24 1.83 7.92 23.48
CA PRO A 24 2.20 8.11 22.08
C PRO A 24 3.36 7.17 21.70
N ARG A 25 3.21 6.48 20.59
CA ARG A 25 4.22 5.55 20.07
C ARG A 25 4.66 6.01 18.70
N ARG A 26 5.94 5.76 18.37
CA ARG A 26 6.46 6.03 17.03
C ARG A 26 5.84 5.12 15.99
N LEU A 27 5.78 5.57 14.74
CA LEU A 27 5.19 4.83 13.63
C LEU A 27 5.83 3.45 13.44
N VAL A 28 7.16 3.34 13.56
CA VAL A 28 7.91 2.07 13.49
C VAL A 28 7.37 1.03 14.49
N TYR A 29 7.03 1.44 15.70
CA TYR A 29 6.41 0.54 16.69
C TYR A 29 5.08 -0.02 16.16
N TRP A 30 4.22 0.82 15.57
CA TRP A 30 2.93 0.38 15.05
C TRP A 30 3.10 -0.54 13.84
N ILE A 31 4.03 -0.26 12.96
CA ILE A 31 4.34 -1.13 11.83
C ILE A 31 4.80 -2.50 12.33
N SER A 32 5.70 -2.57 13.31
CA SER A 32 6.17 -3.84 13.90
C SER A 32 5.03 -4.63 14.55
N VAL A 33 4.13 -3.96 15.27
CA VAL A 33 2.95 -4.57 15.90
C VAL A 33 1.97 -5.14 14.85
N ILE A 34 1.77 -4.42 13.76
CA ILE A 34 0.87 -4.84 12.66
C ILE A 34 1.49 -6.02 11.91
N SER A 35 2.79 -5.96 11.63
CA SER A 35 3.52 -6.99 10.91
C SER A 35 3.83 -8.25 11.74
N ALA A 36 3.65 -8.22 13.06
CA ALA A 36 3.91 -9.37 13.94
C ALA A 36 3.12 -10.66 13.58
N LYS A 37 1.99 -10.53 12.86
CA LYS A 37 1.16 -11.67 12.43
C LYS A 37 0.88 -11.60 10.93
N PRO A 38 1.88 -11.70 10.05
CA PRO A 38 1.75 -11.43 8.63
C PRO A 38 0.75 -12.37 7.93
N LYS A 39 0.73 -13.66 8.30
CA LYS A 39 -0.21 -14.65 7.75
C LYS A 39 -1.67 -14.30 8.07
N LYS A 40 -1.94 -13.78 9.28
CA LYS A 40 -3.31 -13.38 9.67
C LYS A 40 -3.74 -12.11 8.92
N LEU A 41 -2.84 -11.14 8.79
CA LEU A 41 -3.09 -9.92 8.04
C LEU A 41 -3.35 -10.23 6.57
N ARG A 42 -2.49 -11.02 5.95
CA ARG A 42 -2.64 -11.47 4.55
C ARG A 42 -4.01 -12.11 4.30
N ARG A 43 -4.43 -13.06 5.16
CA ARG A 43 -5.75 -13.71 5.05
C ARG A 43 -6.91 -12.72 5.13
N LYS A 44 -6.82 -11.69 5.98
CA LYS A 44 -7.83 -10.63 6.06
C LYS A 44 -7.90 -9.80 4.78
N ILE A 45 -6.74 -9.42 4.24
CA ILE A 45 -6.64 -8.68 2.97
C ILE A 45 -7.22 -9.52 1.83
N GLU A 46 -6.82 -10.78 1.71
CA GLU A 46 -7.36 -11.71 0.71
C GLU A 46 -8.89 -11.83 0.83
N ALA A 47 -9.43 -12.01 2.04
CA ALA A 47 -10.88 -12.08 2.26
C ALA A 47 -11.60 -10.79 1.83
N SER A 48 -11.03 -9.62 2.11
CA SER A 48 -11.58 -8.34 1.67
C SER A 48 -11.56 -8.21 0.13
N LEU A 49 -10.49 -8.66 -0.52
CA LEU A 49 -10.36 -8.64 -1.99
C LEU A 49 -11.33 -9.62 -2.66
N PHE A 50 -11.59 -10.78 -2.04
CA PHE A 50 -12.64 -11.71 -2.48
C PHE A 50 -14.03 -11.10 -2.35
N ALA A 51 -14.33 -10.46 -1.23
CA ALA A 51 -15.61 -9.80 -1.02
C ALA A 51 -15.87 -8.65 -2.03
N LYS A 52 -14.81 -8.02 -2.51
CA LYS A 52 -14.85 -6.97 -3.54
C LYS A 52 -14.78 -7.52 -4.98
N ASN A 53 -14.81 -8.84 -5.17
CA ASN A 53 -14.64 -9.50 -6.47
C ASN A 53 -13.36 -9.11 -7.23
N VAL A 54 -12.32 -8.70 -6.52
CA VAL A 54 -11.00 -8.43 -7.09
C VAL A 54 -10.20 -9.72 -7.23
N LEU A 55 -10.38 -10.65 -6.29
CA LEU A 55 -9.83 -12.00 -6.35
C LEU A 55 -10.97 -13.01 -6.54
N ILE A 56 -10.73 -14.07 -7.33
CA ILE A 56 -11.63 -15.19 -7.51
C ILE A 56 -10.92 -16.46 -7.04
N ARG A 57 -11.63 -17.34 -6.35
CA ARG A 57 -11.15 -18.70 -6.06
C ARG A 57 -11.46 -19.58 -7.24
N GLU A 58 -10.45 -20.18 -7.83
CA GLU A 58 -10.68 -21.33 -8.70
C GLU A 58 -10.81 -22.59 -7.83
N ASP A 59 -11.87 -23.37 -8.10
CA ASP A 59 -12.12 -24.64 -7.42
C ASP A 59 -11.13 -25.76 -7.81
N ASP A 60 -10.18 -25.49 -8.70
CA ASP A 60 -9.13 -26.42 -9.09
C ASP A 60 -8.09 -26.59 -7.97
N ARG A 61 -8.36 -27.58 -7.13
CA ARG A 61 -7.43 -28.07 -6.13
C ARG A 61 -6.37 -28.95 -6.78
N PHE A 62 -5.33 -28.34 -7.33
CA PHE A 62 -4.14 -29.11 -7.66
C PHE A 62 -3.32 -29.33 -6.38
N LEU A 63 -3.19 -30.60 -5.95
CA LEU A 63 -2.42 -31.03 -4.75
C LEU A 63 -2.89 -30.38 -3.43
N GLY A 64 -4.18 -30.10 -3.26
CA GLY A 64 -4.72 -29.61 -2.00
C GLY A 64 -4.43 -28.12 -1.68
N VAL A 65 -3.76 -27.40 -2.57
CA VAL A 65 -3.51 -25.98 -2.47
C VAL A 65 -4.52 -25.24 -3.37
N ALA A 66 -5.38 -24.41 -2.77
CA ALA A 66 -6.26 -23.54 -3.56
C ALA A 66 -5.40 -22.54 -4.35
N GLN A 67 -5.43 -22.63 -5.67
CA GLN A 67 -4.87 -21.56 -6.50
C GLN A 67 -5.83 -20.37 -6.45
N VAL A 68 -5.28 -19.21 -6.13
CA VAL A 68 -6.01 -17.94 -6.17
C VAL A 68 -5.73 -17.34 -7.53
N ASN A 69 -6.71 -17.44 -8.44
CA ASN A 69 -6.60 -16.77 -9.73
C ASN A 69 -7.13 -15.32 -9.65
N GLN A 70 -6.51 -14.48 -10.47
CA GLN A 70 -6.98 -13.11 -10.67
C GLN A 70 -8.18 -13.20 -11.63
N GLY A 71 -9.38 -12.84 -11.15
CA GLY A 71 -10.55 -12.73 -12.02
C GLY A 71 -10.37 -11.61 -13.07
N ASP A 72 -11.21 -11.63 -14.10
CA ASP A 72 -11.20 -10.62 -15.18
C ASP A 72 -11.25 -9.18 -14.64
N ASN A 73 -11.97 -8.98 -13.55
CA ASN A 73 -12.08 -7.68 -12.88
C ASN A 73 -10.73 -7.26 -12.22
N SER A 74 -9.96 -8.21 -11.71
CA SER A 74 -8.62 -7.97 -11.15
C SER A 74 -7.62 -7.50 -12.21
N TYR A 75 -7.69 -8.07 -13.41
CA TYR A 75 -6.85 -7.65 -14.53
C TYR A 75 -7.15 -6.20 -14.92
N SER A 76 -8.42 -5.85 -15.03
CA SER A 76 -8.87 -4.50 -15.36
C SER A 76 -8.43 -3.48 -14.27
N VAL A 77 -8.70 -3.75 -13.00
CA VAL A 77 -8.33 -2.88 -11.87
C VAL A 77 -6.81 -2.70 -11.76
N LYS A 78 -6.05 -3.80 -11.84
CA LYS A 78 -4.59 -3.75 -11.79
C LYS A 78 -4.00 -2.98 -12.98
N TYR A 79 -4.53 -3.19 -14.17
CA TYR A 79 -4.10 -2.50 -15.38
C TYR A 79 -4.40 -1.00 -15.29
N GLN A 80 -5.61 -0.62 -14.90
CA GLN A 80 -6.02 0.77 -14.73
C GLN A 80 -5.15 1.48 -13.68
N LEU A 81 -4.96 0.87 -12.51
CA LEU A 81 -4.11 1.41 -11.46
C LEU A 81 -2.68 1.61 -11.95
N LYS A 82 -2.09 0.59 -12.59
CA LYS A 82 -0.74 0.67 -13.14
C LYS A 82 -0.61 1.78 -14.18
N THR A 83 -1.59 1.91 -15.08
CA THR A 83 -1.61 2.93 -16.13
C THR A 83 -1.72 4.32 -15.53
N SER A 84 -2.61 4.53 -14.55
CA SER A 84 -2.77 5.79 -13.84
C SER A 84 -1.50 6.22 -13.10
N LEU A 85 -0.88 5.32 -12.34
CA LEU A 85 0.37 5.58 -11.63
C LEU A 85 1.51 5.96 -12.60
N ARG A 86 1.60 5.26 -13.73
CA ARG A 86 2.61 5.56 -14.76
C ARG A 86 2.36 6.92 -15.41
N ALA A 87 1.11 7.24 -15.76
CA ALA A 87 0.75 8.52 -16.36
C ALA A 87 1.05 9.69 -15.40
N GLY A 88 0.75 9.56 -14.11
CA GLY A 88 1.08 10.56 -13.10
C GLY A 88 2.58 10.85 -13.02
N ILE A 89 3.40 9.81 -13.00
CA ILE A 89 4.84 9.97 -12.81
C ILE A 89 5.59 10.22 -14.12
N LEU A 90 5.29 9.49 -15.19
CA LEU A 90 6.09 9.60 -16.43
C LEU A 90 5.58 10.68 -17.38
N ALA A 91 4.27 10.91 -17.45
CA ALA A 91 3.68 11.94 -18.29
C ALA A 91 3.44 13.28 -17.55
N GLY A 92 3.68 13.33 -16.23
CA GLY A 92 3.48 14.55 -15.43
C GLY A 92 2.00 14.92 -15.26
N GLN A 93 1.10 13.94 -15.36
CA GLN A 93 -0.31 14.17 -15.06
C GLN A 93 -0.53 14.38 -13.56
N ALA A 94 -1.65 15.00 -13.20
CA ALA A 94 -2.03 15.15 -11.80
C ALA A 94 -2.14 13.77 -11.12
N ILE A 95 -1.53 13.65 -9.96
CA ILE A 95 -1.53 12.44 -9.13
C ILE A 95 -2.17 12.77 -7.78
N ASP A 96 -3.10 11.96 -7.35
CA ASP A 96 -3.74 12.14 -6.05
C ASP A 96 -2.84 11.63 -4.90
N LEU A 97 -3.14 12.08 -3.70
CA LEU A 97 -2.35 11.78 -2.50
C LEU A 97 -2.29 10.27 -2.20
N HIS A 98 -3.37 9.50 -2.45
CA HIS A 98 -3.38 8.06 -2.21
C HIS A 98 -2.46 7.33 -3.19
N SER A 99 -2.50 7.72 -4.47
CA SER A 99 -1.59 7.19 -5.49
C SER A 99 -0.13 7.53 -5.20
N LEU A 100 0.13 8.73 -4.69
CA LEU A 100 1.48 9.15 -4.29
C LEU A 100 1.96 8.36 -3.06
N ALA A 101 1.10 8.17 -2.06
CA ALA A 101 1.39 7.33 -0.89
C ALA A 101 1.70 5.87 -1.29
N LEU A 102 0.90 5.31 -2.20
CA LEU A 102 1.14 3.95 -2.72
C LEU A 102 2.51 3.86 -3.43
N LEU A 103 2.87 4.86 -4.24
CA LEU A 103 4.19 4.89 -4.90
C LEU A 103 5.33 5.03 -3.90
N GLY A 104 5.17 5.82 -2.84
CA GLY A 104 6.11 5.91 -1.73
C GLY A 104 6.32 4.54 -1.08
N LEU A 105 5.24 3.84 -0.71
CA LEU A 105 5.29 2.49 -0.14
C LEU A 105 5.94 1.47 -1.08
N LEU A 106 5.61 1.49 -2.38
CA LEU A 106 6.23 0.62 -3.37
C LEU A 106 7.74 0.89 -3.53
N ARG A 107 8.15 2.15 -3.39
CA ARG A 107 9.55 2.55 -3.42
C ARG A 107 10.31 1.99 -2.22
N SER A 108 9.80 2.18 -1.00
CA SER A 108 10.41 1.70 0.23
C SER A 108 10.50 0.19 0.27
N ALA A 109 9.45 -0.49 -0.19
CA ALA A 109 9.41 -1.95 -0.31
C ALA A 109 10.23 -2.51 -1.48
N ARG A 110 10.90 -1.66 -2.29
CA ARG A 110 11.64 -2.04 -3.50
C ARG A 110 10.78 -2.76 -4.56
N LEU A 111 9.50 -2.41 -4.63
CA LEU A 111 8.49 -3.04 -5.52
C LEU A 111 8.10 -2.19 -6.72
N LEU A 112 8.82 -1.10 -7.02
CA LEU A 112 8.51 -0.22 -8.17
C LEU A 112 8.54 -0.95 -9.52
N GLN A 113 9.26 -2.04 -9.65
CA GLN A 113 9.26 -2.90 -10.84
C GLN A 113 7.90 -3.54 -11.14
N LEU A 114 6.96 -3.55 -10.20
CA LEU A 114 5.58 -3.97 -10.45
C LEU A 114 4.81 -2.96 -11.32
N VAL A 115 5.25 -1.70 -11.31
CA VAL A 115 4.60 -0.60 -12.03
C VAL A 115 5.42 -0.14 -13.24
N PHE A 116 6.74 0.03 -13.09
CA PHE A 116 7.62 0.61 -14.08
C PHE A 116 8.55 -0.44 -14.70
N THR A 117 8.94 -0.24 -15.95
CA THR A 117 9.95 -1.06 -16.63
C THR A 117 11.36 -0.75 -16.11
N ALA A 118 12.33 -1.59 -16.43
CA ALA A 118 13.73 -1.40 -16.00
C ALA A 118 14.29 -0.03 -16.44
N ASP A 119 13.99 0.38 -17.68
CA ASP A 119 14.47 1.65 -18.25
C ASP A 119 13.81 2.86 -17.58
N GLU A 120 12.57 2.71 -17.13
CA GLU A 120 11.81 3.77 -16.47
C GLU A 120 12.18 3.95 -14.99
N LEU A 121 12.67 2.90 -14.33
CA LEU A 121 12.87 2.87 -12.87
C LEU A 121 13.72 4.03 -12.35
N ARG A 122 14.78 4.41 -13.07
CA ARG A 122 15.64 5.53 -12.66
C ARG A 122 14.91 6.86 -12.67
N VAL A 123 14.16 7.13 -13.72
CA VAL A 123 13.36 8.35 -13.87
C VAL A 123 12.21 8.36 -12.88
N ALA A 124 11.51 7.22 -12.74
CA ALA A 124 10.38 7.08 -11.83
C ALA A 124 10.80 7.33 -10.37
N ARG A 125 11.89 6.73 -9.89
CA ARG A 125 12.39 6.94 -8.52
C ARG A 125 12.64 8.41 -8.21
N ARG A 126 13.31 9.13 -9.11
CA ARG A 126 13.57 10.55 -8.94
C ARG A 126 12.27 11.35 -8.91
N ARG A 127 11.38 11.15 -9.88
CA ARG A 127 10.12 11.90 -9.97
C ARG A 127 9.16 11.63 -8.82
N ILE A 128 9.11 10.39 -8.31
CA ILE A 128 8.34 10.05 -7.11
C ILE A 128 8.88 10.82 -5.91
N GLN A 129 10.21 10.86 -5.73
CA GLN A 129 10.82 11.61 -4.64
C GLN A 129 10.50 13.11 -4.75
N GLU A 130 10.67 13.69 -5.93
CA GLU A 130 10.36 15.09 -6.19
C GLU A 130 8.88 15.41 -5.92
N ALA A 131 7.97 14.50 -6.30
CA ALA A 131 6.55 14.66 -6.06
C ALA A 131 6.19 14.59 -4.57
N ILE A 132 6.76 13.63 -3.82
CA ILE A 132 6.56 13.51 -2.37
C ILE A 132 7.06 14.76 -1.65
N VAL A 133 8.27 15.21 -1.94
CA VAL A 133 8.85 16.42 -1.32
C VAL A 133 8.02 17.67 -1.63
N ARG A 134 7.59 17.84 -2.88
CA ARG A 134 6.75 18.98 -3.27
C ARG A 134 5.43 18.97 -2.51
N GLU A 135 4.76 17.84 -2.47
CA GLU A 135 3.47 17.70 -1.78
C GLU A 135 3.63 17.87 -0.26
N ALA A 136 4.74 17.41 0.32
CA ALA A 136 5.03 17.55 1.74
C ALA A 136 5.23 19.02 2.16
N LEU A 137 5.69 19.89 1.27
CA LEU A 137 5.79 21.32 1.52
C LEU A 137 4.43 22.02 1.57
N GLU A 138 3.47 21.50 0.83
CA GLU A 138 2.13 22.11 0.68
C GLU A 138 1.09 21.51 1.61
N ASN A 139 1.30 20.26 2.08
CA ASN A 139 0.29 19.49 2.77
C ASN A 139 0.86 18.66 3.93
N GLN A 140 0.31 18.88 5.14
CA GLN A 140 0.68 18.11 6.34
C GLN A 140 0.51 16.58 6.18
N SER A 141 -0.52 16.15 5.44
CA SER A 141 -0.73 14.72 5.16
C SER A 141 0.38 14.11 4.33
N ALA A 142 1.05 14.89 3.49
CA ALA A 142 2.17 14.41 2.69
C ALA A 142 3.47 14.27 3.50
N GLN A 143 3.64 15.04 4.58
CA GLN A 143 4.74 14.84 5.52
C GLN A 143 4.65 13.43 6.16
N MET A 144 3.43 12.96 6.43
CA MET A 144 3.20 11.60 6.92
C MET A 144 3.67 10.54 5.92
N ILE A 145 3.62 10.80 4.60
CA ILE A 145 4.12 9.85 3.59
C ILE A 145 5.64 9.67 3.74
N GLU A 146 6.38 10.74 3.98
CA GLU A 146 7.84 10.64 4.22
C GLU A 146 8.14 9.85 5.50
N GLU A 147 7.40 10.09 6.58
CA GLU A 147 7.56 9.35 7.82
C GLU A 147 7.22 7.86 7.66
N ILE A 148 6.16 7.54 6.93
CA ILE A 148 5.77 6.16 6.60
C ILE A 148 6.84 5.49 5.74
N ASP A 149 7.33 6.18 4.71
CA ASP A 149 8.37 5.71 3.81
C ASP A 149 9.66 5.36 4.61
N ALA A 150 10.12 6.27 5.44
CA ALA A 150 11.28 6.09 6.30
C ALA A 150 11.08 4.93 7.30
N ALA A 151 9.89 4.82 7.89
CA ALA A 151 9.58 3.77 8.86
C ALA A 151 9.51 2.39 8.21
N VAL A 152 8.92 2.26 7.02
CA VAL A 152 8.88 1.00 6.25
C VAL A 152 10.30 0.60 5.84
N PHE A 153 11.09 1.56 5.35
CA PHE A 153 12.48 1.30 4.98
C PHE A 153 13.29 0.80 6.17
N ALA A 154 13.17 1.44 7.33
CA ALA A 154 13.86 1.01 8.55
C ALA A 154 13.49 -0.43 8.93
N CYS A 155 12.19 -0.79 8.90
CA CYS A 155 11.74 -2.15 9.20
C CYS A 155 12.25 -3.23 8.22
N LEU A 156 12.62 -2.84 6.99
CA LEU A 156 13.15 -3.77 5.97
C LEU A 156 14.68 -3.90 6.01
N THR A 157 15.37 -2.98 6.68
CA THR A 157 16.84 -2.95 6.75
C THR A 157 17.40 -3.48 8.08
N ASP A 158 16.55 -3.65 9.09
CA ASP A 158 16.92 -4.17 10.41
C ASP A 158 16.91 -5.73 10.47
N GLU A 159 16.74 -6.42 9.33
CA GLU A 159 16.94 -7.87 9.18
C GLU A 159 18.34 -8.18 8.62
#